data_8220baf30d68e35699a49360fad69e97
#
_entry.id   8220baf30d68e35699a49360fad69e97
#
_cell.length_a   1.000
_cell.length_b   1.000
_cell.length_c   1.000
_cell.angle_alpha   90.00
_cell.angle_beta   90.00
_cell.angle_gamma   90.00
#
_symmetry.space_group_name_H-M   'P 1'
#
loop_
_entity.id
_entity.type
_entity.pdbx_description
1 polymer ?
#
loop_
_entity_poly.entity_id
_entity_poly.type
_entity_poly.pdbx_seq_one_letter_code
_entity_poly.pdbx_strand_id
1 'polypeptide(L)'
;MHIVLYRPEIPYNTGNIIRLCANVGAELHLIRPLGFELTEAKLRRASLDYSDLTVVTEHENLEDYVKKYPERICYATSARSRRYYSDIKFGSNDSYLFGPESSGIPPAVLDTIPRERHLLIPMKPGNRSLNIANSVSIIAYAVSYTHLTLPTTPYV
;
A
#
# COMPACT_ATOMS: atom_id res chain seq x y z
N MET A 1 9.43 -3.06 -4.49
CA MET A 1 8.24 -2.20 -4.65
C MET A 1 8.02 -1.37 -3.39
N HIS A 2 7.35 -0.21 -3.52
CA HIS A 2 6.87 0.58 -2.40
C HIS A 2 5.35 0.45 -2.24
N ILE A 3 4.90 0.22 -1.02
CA ILE A 3 3.51 0.38 -0.61
C ILE A 3 3.40 1.72 0.10
N VAL A 4 2.50 2.58 -0.35
CA VAL A 4 2.34 3.94 0.20
C VAL A 4 0.92 4.08 0.75
N LEU A 5 0.80 4.32 2.05
CA LEU A 5 -0.49 4.56 2.71
C LEU A 5 -0.66 6.06 2.96
N TYR A 6 -1.66 6.64 2.32
CA TYR A 6 -2.00 8.04 2.49
C TYR A 6 -2.93 8.22 3.69
N ARG A 7 -2.39 8.80 4.76
CA ARG A 7 -3.12 9.10 6.00
C ARG A 7 -3.92 7.92 6.56
N PRO A 8 -3.27 6.76 6.82
CA PRO A 8 -3.96 5.59 7.35
C PRO A 8 -4.60 5.89 8.72
N GLU A 9 -5.78 5.31 8.96
CA GLU A 9 -6.62 5.64 10.12
C GLU A 9 -6.64 4.52 11.15
N ILE A 10 -6.53 3.26 10.73
CA ILE A 10 -6.74 2.09 11.58
C ILE A 10 -5.41 1.37 11.84
N PRO A 11 -4.92 1.40 13.09
CA PRO A 11 -3.61 0.82 13.42
C PRO A 11 -3.52 -0.68 13.15
N TYR A 12 -4.60 -1.42 13.33
CA TYR A 12 -4.65 -2.85 13.06
C TYR A 12 -4.40 -3.19 11.58
N ASN A 13 -4.99 -2.40 10.67
CA ASN A 13 -4.74 -2.57 9.23
C ASN A 13 -3.28 -2.28 8.89
N THR A 14 -2.73 -1.19 9.41
CA THR A 14 -1.32 -0.84 9.20
C THR A 14 -0.39 -1.91 9.74
N GLY A 15 -0.68 -2.49 10.91
CA GLY A 15 0.08 -3.60 11.48
C GLY A 15 0.11 -4.83 10.55
N ASN A 16 -1.03 -5.20 9.99
CA ASN A 16 -1.10 -6.31 9.03
C ASN A 16 -0.31 -6.01 7.75
N ILE A 17 -0.35 -4.75 7.28
CA ILE A 17 0.40 -4.33 6.08
C ILE A 17 1.91 -4.31 6.36
N ILE A 18 2.36 -3.91 7.54
CA ILE A 18 3.77 -3.98 7.94
C ILE A 18 4.28 -5.42 7.81
N ARG A 19 3.56 -6.38 8.40
CA ARG A 19 3.93 -7.80 8.32
C ARG A 19 3.91 -8.31 6.88
N LEU A 20 2.91 -7.92 6.09
CA LEU A 20 2.85 -8.28 4.68
C LEU A 20 4.08 -7.76 3.92
N CYS A 21 4.43 -6.48 4.10
CA CYS A 21 5.59 -5.86 3.45
C CYS A 21 6.89 -6.58 3.80
N ALA A 22 7.09 -6.94 5.09
CA ALA A 22 8.23 -7.72 5.51
C ALA A 22 8.29 -9.08 4.80
N ASN A 23 7.16 -9.77 4.65
CA ASN A 23 7.08 -11.08 3.99
C ASN A 23 7.35 -11.04 2.48
N VAL A 24 6.92 -9.99 1.79
CA VAL A 24 7.09 -9.87 0.34
C VAL A 24 8.31 -9.05 -0.07
N GLY A 25 9.08 -8.54 0.89
CA GLY A 25 10.24 -7.69 0.62
C GLY A 25 9.87 -6.31 0.06
N ALA A 26 8.71 -5.75 0.46
CA ALA A 26 8.28 -4.41 0.09
C ALA A 26 8.69 -3.40 1.16
N GLU A 27 8.90 -2.15 0.77
CA GLU A 27 9.04 -1.02 1.68
C GLU A 27 7.70 -0.35 1.89
N LEU A 28 7.36 -0.05 3.15
CA LEU A 28 6.13 0.63 3.52
C LEU A 28 6.39 2.09 3.84
N HIS A 29 5.66 2.96 3.16
CA HIS A 29 5.72 4.41 3.37
C HIS A 29 4.38 4.91 3.89
N LEU A 30 4.41 5.62 5.03
CA LEU A 30 3.23 6.20 5.67
C LEU A 30 3.26 7.72 5.49
N ILE A 31 2.21 8.27 4.88
CA ILE A 31 2.06 9.70 4.69
C ILE A 31 1.22 10.27 5.83
N ARG A 32 1.78 11.22 6.55
CA ARG A 32 1.13 11.90 7.67
C ARG A 32 -0.01 12.85 7.21
N PRO A 33 -0.95 13.22 8.12
CA PRO A 33 -1.09 12.73 9.49
C PRO A 33 -1.62 11.29 9.53
N LEU A 34 -1.17 10.52 10.55
CA LEU A 34 -1.72 9.20 10.83
C LEU A 34 -2.89 9.35 11.80
N GLY A 35 -3.94 8.53 11.65
CA GLY A 35 -5.08 8.47 12.58
C GLY A 35 -4.75 7.80 13.92
N PHE A 36 -3.49 7.44 14.16
CA PHE A 36 -3.00 6.75 15.35
C PHE A 36 -1.52 7.05 15.58
N GLU A 37 -1.03 6.70 16.78
CA GLU A 37 0.40 6.77 17.08
C GLU A 37 1.06 5.41 16.83
N LEU A 38 2.18 5.42 16.10
CA LEU A 38 3.06 4.26 15.97
C LEU A 38 3.93 4.14 17.22
N THR A 39 3.37 3.56 18.29
CA THR A 39 4.12 3.27 19.52
C THR A 39 4.53 1.81 19.56
N GLU A 40 5.70 1.50 20.17
CA GLU A 40 6.13 0.11 20.36
C GLU A 40 5.06 -0.75 21.04
N ALA A 41 4.31 -0.19 22.00
CA ALA A 41 3.26 -0.92 22.70
C ALA A 41 2.09 -1.30 21.79
N LYS A 42 1.70 -0.42 20.84
CA LYS A 42 0.65 -0.70 19.85
C LYS A 42 1.12 -1.69 18.79
N LEU A 43 2.37 -1.62 18.41
CA LEU A 43 2.99 -2.55 17.46
C LEU A 43 3.15 -3.96 18.05
N ARG A 44 3.55 -4.08 19.32
CA ARG A 44 3.60 -5.37 20.02
C ARG A 44 2.21 -6.02 20.14
N ARG A 45 1.13 -5.24 20.33
CA ARG A 45 -0.24 -5.76 20.31
C ARG A 45 -0.66 -6.31 18.94
N ALA A 46 -0.07 -5.83 17.85
CA ALA A 46 -0.25 -6.36 16.50
C ALA A 46 0.64 -7.56 16.18
N SER A 47 1.34 -8.13 17.19
CA SER A 47 2.27 -9.24 17.04
C SER A 47 3.39 -8.97 16.02
N LEU A 48 3.87 -7.71 15.97
CA LEU A 48 4.98 -7.31 15.13
C LEU A 48 6.30 -7.43 15.88
N ASP A 49 7.27 -8.02 15.25
CA ASP A 49 8.65 -8.08 15.74
C ASP A 49 9.39 -6.78 15.36
N TYR A 50 10.45 -6.47 16.09
CA TYR A 50 11.29 -5.29 15.82
C TYR A 50 11.85 -5.29 14.39
N SER A 51 12.13 -6.46 13.83
CA SER A 51 12.59 -6.64 12.45
C SER A 51 11.55 -6.23 11.40
N ASP A 52 10.25 -6.38 11.70
CA ASP A 52 9.17 -5.99 10.78
C ASP A 52 9.09 -4.48 10.59
N LEU A 53 9.56 -3.69 11.57
CA LEU A 53 9.54 -2.23 11.54
C LEU A 53 10.61 -1.62 10.65
N THR A 54 11.64 -2.36 10.28
CA THR A 54 12.75 -1.86 9.44
C THR A 54 12.30 -1.49 8.03
N VAL A 55 11.13 -1.96 7.61
CA VAL A 55 10.55 -1.68 6.28
C VAL A 55 9.66 -0.44 6.26
N VAL A 56 9.47 0.26 7.40
CA VAL A 56 8.53 1.39 7.53
C VAL A 56 9.27 2.72 7.53
N THR A 57 8.84 3.63 6.67
CA THR A 57 9.29 5.03 6.63
C THR A 57 8.10 5.97 6.67
N GLU A 58 8.14 6.98 7.55
CA GLU A 58 7.13 8.04 7.61
C GLU A 58 7.56 9.27 6.80
N HIS A 59 6.58 9.96 6.20
CA HIS A 59 6.76 11.21 5.47
C HIS A 59 5.76 12.24 5.97
N GLU A 60 6.17 13.50 6.07
CA GLU A 60 5.29 14.59 6.51
C GLU A 60 4.12 14.82 5.55
N ASN A 61 4.34 14.61 4.25
CA ASN A 61 3.33 14.74 3.21
C ASN A 61 3.72 13.90 1.97
N LEU A 62 2.80 13.77 1.03
CA LEU A 62 3.01 13.01 -0.21
C LEU A 62 4.08 13.64 -1.11
N GLU A 63 4.19 14.97 -1.10
CA GLU A 63 5.18 15.69 -1.90
C GLU A 63 6.62 15.34 -1.48
N ASP A 64 6.86 15.21 -0.17
CA ASP A 64 8.17 14.82 0.37
C ASP A 64 8.53 13.39 -0.07
N TYR A 65 7.56 12.49 -0.08
CA TYR A 65 7.74 11.15 -0.63
C TYR A 65 8.12 11.19 -2.11
N VAL A 66 7.36 11.91 -2.93
CA VAL A 66 7.61 12.01 -4.38
C VAL A 66 8.97 12.66 -4.68
N LYS A 67 9.35 13.71 -3.95
CA LYS A 67 10.67 14.35 -4.07
C LYS A 67 11.82 13.42 -3.73
N LYS A 68 11.62 12.54 -2.75
CA LYS A 68 12.65 11.57 -2.31
C LYS A 68 12.82 10.43 -3.31
N TYR A 69 11.76 10.07 -4.05
CA TYR A 69 11.75 8.95 -4.98
C TYR A 69 11.21 9.35 -6.37
N PRO A 70 11.84 10.31 -7.05
CA PRO A 70 11.32 10.90 -8.29
C PRO A 70 11.31 9.93 -9.47
N GLU A 71 12.12 8.88 -9.42
CA GLU A 71 12.26 7.87 -10.48
C GLU A 71 11.14 6.82 -10.46
N ARG A 72 10.35 6.77 -9.38
CA ARG A 72 9.32 5.73 -9.21
C ARG A 72 8.03 6.09 -9.92
N ILE A 73 7.47 5.13 -10.64
CA ILE A 73 6.12 5.24 -11.18
C ILE A 73 5.13 4.96 -10.05
N CYS A 74 4.29 5.95 -9.73
CA CYS A 74 3.27 5.82 -8.71
C CYS A 74 1.91 5.48 -9.34
N TYR A 75 1.33 4.37 -8.90
CA TYR A 75 -0.04 3.96 -9.22
C TYR A 75 -0.95 4.23 -8.02
N ALA A 76 -2.16 4.75 -8.27
CA ALA A 76 -3.16 5.00 -7.25
C ALA A 76 -4.26 3.94 -7.30
N THR A 77 -4.53 3.28 -6.18
CA THR A 77 -5.60 2.26 -6.08
C THR A 77 -6.88 2.92 -5.59
N SER A 78 -7.93 2.89 -6.41
CA SER A 78 -9.21 3.54 -6.11
C SER A 78 -10.39 2.75 -6.67
N ALA A 79 -11.45 2.63 -5.88
CA ALA A 79 -12.71 2.04 -6.32
C ALA A 79 -13.43 2.86 -7.41
N ARG A 80 -13.00 4.11 -7.65
CA ARG A 80 -13.52 4.99 -8.71
C ARG A 80 -12.79 4.84 -10.04
N SER A 81 -11.72 4.04 -10.08
CA SER A 81 -10.93 3.78 -11.28
C SER A 81 -11.68 2.84 -12.23
N ARG A 82 -11.26 2.84 -13.49
CA ARG A 82 -11.85 1.98 -14.53
C ARG A 82 -10.87 0.92 -15.04
N ARG A 83 -9.57 1.13 -14.84
CA ARG A 83 -8.52 0.24 -15.29
C ARG A 83 -8.25 -0.82 -14.22
N TYR A 84 -8.39 -2.07 -14.56
CA TYR A 84 -8.08 -3.15 -13.63
C TYR A 84 -6.58 -3.21 -13.33
N TYR A 85 -6.24 -3.55 -12.10
CA TYR A 85 -4.83 -3.74 -11.70
C TYR A 85 -4.13 -4.84 -12.53
N SER A 86 -4.90 -5.83 -13.03
CA SER A 86 -4.39 -6.90 -13.88
C SER A 86 -4.02 -6.45 -15.29
N ASP A 87 -4.44 -5.26 -15.72
CA ASP A 87 -4.24 -4.76 -17.09
C ASP A 87 -2.93 -3.97 -17.24
N ILE A 88 -2.13 -3.89 -16.18
CA ILE A 88 -0.84 -3.22 -16.22
C ILE A 88 0.32 -4.22 -16.13
N LYS A 89 1.44 -3.83 -16.71
CA LYS A 89 2.70 -4.52 -16.48
C LYS A 89 3.38 -3.91 -15.27
N PHE A 90 3.44 -4.66 -14.20
CA PHE A 90 4.08 -4.22 -12.96
C PHE A 90 5.59 -4.05 -13.11
N GLY A 91 6.14 -2.94 -12.62
CA GLY A 91 7.56 -2.73 -12.45
C GLY A 91 8.03 -3.11 -11.04
N SER A 92 9.23 -3.66 -10.92
CA SER A 92 9.81 -4.03 -9.61
C SER A 92 10.06 -2.83 -8.70
N ASN A 93 10.22 -1.64 -9.28
CA ASN A 93 10.48 -0.39 -8.58
C ASN A 93 9.27 0.55 -8.52
N ASP A 94 8.09 0.09 -8.89
CA ASP A 94 6.88 0.91 -8.83
C ASP A 94 6.39 1.12 -7.40
N SER A 95 5.58 2.16 -7.23
CA SER A 95 4.92 2.53 -5.99
C SER A 95 3.41 2.39 -6.13
N TYR A 96 2.75 1.91 -5.08
CA TYR A 96 1.31 1.68 -5.06
C TYR A 96 0.70 2.45 -3.89
N LEU A 97 -0.08 3.48 -4.21
CA LEU A 97 -0.73 4.39 -3.26
C LEU A 97 -2.13 3.91 -2.92
N PHE A 98 -2.41 3.86 -1.62
CA PHE A 98 -3.72 3.54 -1.05
C PHE A 98 -4.19 4.67 -0.15
N GLY A 99 -5.47 4.97 -0.18
CA GLY A 99 -6.07 6.04 0.62
C GLY A 99 -6.49 5.60 2.02
N PRO A 100 -6.96 6.56 2.86
CA PRO A 100 -7.55 6.29 4.16
C PRO A 100 -8.72 5.31 4.05
N GLU A 101 -8.92 4.52 5.09
CA GLU A 101 -9.94 3.46 5.13
C GLU A 101 -11.36 4.01 4.96
N SER A 102 -11.64 5.19 5.51
CA SER A 102 -13.00 5.78 5.51
C SER A 102 -13.37 6.45 4.18
N SER A 103 -12.43 7.07 3.49
CA SER A 103 -12.72 7.97 2.37
C SER A 103 -12.01 7.62 1.05
N GLY A 104 -11.00 6.74 1.10
CA GLY A 104 -10.13 6.48 -0.05
C GLY A 104 -9.22 7.66 -0.38
N ILE A 105 -8.53 7.60 -1.51
CA ILE A 105 -7.64 8.68 -1.95
C ILE A 105 -8.46 9.92 -2.30
N PRO A 106 -8.16 11.09 -1.73
CA PRO A 106 -8.86 12.33 -2.06
C PRO A 106 -8.76 12.67 -3.56
N PRO A 107 -9.81 13.27 -4.17
CA PRO A 107 -9.78 13.66 -5.58
C PRO A 107 -8.58 14.55 -5.94
N ALA A 108 -8.24 15.52 -5.07
CA ALA A 108 -7.10 16.41 -5.29
C ALA A 108 -5.76 15.66 -5.38
N VAL A 109 -5.60 14.55 -4.64
CA VAL A 109 -4.42 13.68 -4.72
C VAL A 109 -4.46 12.81 -5.97
N LEU A 110 -5.63 12.24 -6.31
CA LEU A 110 -5.79 11.47 -7.54
C LEU A 110 -5.48 12.29 -8.78
N ASP A 111 -5.87 13.57 -8.80
CA ASP A 111 -5.63 14.48 -9.93
C ASP A 111 -4.14 14.77 -10.18
N THR A 112 -3.29 14.54 -9.19
CA THR A 112 -1.81 14.65 -9.37
C THR A 112 -1.20 13.43 -10.06
N ILE A 113 -1.94 12.33 -10.17
CA ILE A 113 -1.49 11.08 -10.76
C ILE A 113 -2.21 10.88 -12.10
N PRO A 114 -1.49 10.59 -13.20
CA PRO A 114 -2.12 10.34 -14.51
C PRO A 114 -3.20 9.27 -14.43
N ARG A 115 -4.32 9.48 -15.12
CA ARG A 115 -5.50 8.58 -15.05
C ARG A 115 -5.20 7.13 -15.47
N GLU A 116 -4.26 6.94 -16.38
CA GLU A 116 -3.78 5.61 -16.80
C GLU A 116 -3.05 4.84 -15.69
N ARG A 117 -2.70 5.53 -14.59
CA ARG A 117 -2.09 4.94 -13.39
C ARG A 117 -3.07 4.78 -12.23
N HIS A 118 -4.36 5.04 -12.46
CA HIS A 118 -5.40 4.74 -11.48
C HIS A 118 -5.87 3.30 -11.66
N LEU A 119 -5.75 2.48 -10.62
CA LEU A 119 -6.03 1.06 -10.65
C LEU A 119 -7.29 0.70 -9.88
N LEU A 120 -8.06 -0.23 -10.43
CA LEU A 120 -9.23 -0.82 -9.82
C LEU A 120 -8.96 -2.27 -9.42
N ILE A 121 -9.26 -2.60 -8.17
CA ILE A 121 -9.43 -3.99 -7.75
C ILE A 121 -10.92 -4.31 -7.94
N PRO A 122 -11.27 -5.28 -8.79
CA PRO A 122 -12.67 -5.54 -9.13
C PRO A 122 -13.48 -6.02 -7.92
N MET A 123 -14.70 -5.53 -7.79
CA MET A 123 -15.67 -5.92 -6.78
C MET A 123 -17.03 -6.09 -7.40
N LYS A 124 -17.90 -6.91 -6.79
CA LYS A 124 -19.30 -6.97 -7.19
C LYS A 124 -19.98 -5.62 -6.94
N PRO A 125 -20.80 -5.13 -7.88
CA PRO A 125 -21.57 -3.88 -7.70
C PRO A 125 -22.40 -3.89 -6.41
N GLY A 126 -22.49 -2.75 -5.75
CA GLY A 126 -23.30 -2.58 -4.53
C GLY A 126 -22.65 -3.05 -3.24
N ASN A 127 -21.49 -3.66 -3.29
CA ASN A 127 -20.73 -4.06 -2.08
C ASN A 127 -19.91 -2.90 -1.51
N ARG A 128 -19.55 -3.04 -0.22
CA ARG A 128 -18.62 -2.14 0.44
C ARG A 128 -17.22 -2.27 -0.16
N SER A 129 -16.41 -1.23 0.03
CA SER A 129 -14.98 -1.28 -0.31
C SER A 129 -14.27 -2.44 0.42
N LEU A 130 -13.26 -3.00 -0.22
CA LEU A 130 -12.39 -3.99 0.40
C LEU A 130 -11.64 -3.36 1.59
N ASN A 131 -11.37 -4.18 2.61
CA ASN A 131 -10.42 -3.83 3.65
C ASN A 131 -9.07 -3.45 3.03
N ILE A 132 -8.43 -2.37 3.53
CA ILE A 132 -7.19 -1.86 2.94
C ILE A 132 -6.05 -2.89 2.99
N ALA A 133 -5.91 -3.66 4.06
CA ALA A 133 -4.87 -4.69 4.14
C ALA A 133 -5.07 -5.79 3.09
N ASN A 134 -6.33 -6.15 2.80
CA ASN A 134 -6.65 -7.09 1.73
C ASN A 134 -6.32 -6.49 0.35
N SER A 135 -6.66 -5.22 0.13
CA SER A 135 -6.33 -4.52 -1.13
C SER A 135 -4.82 -4.45 -1.37
N VAL A 136 -4.06 -4.11 -0.34
CA VAL A 136 -2.59 -4.11 -0.39
C VAL A 136 -2.05 -5.50 -0.68
N SER A 137 -2.62 -6.55 -0.05
CA SER A 137 -2.20 -7.94 -0.28
C SER A 137 -2.39 -8.37 -1.73
N ILE A 138 -3.52 -8.02 -2.33
CA ILE A 138 -3.81 -8.34 -3.74
C ILE A 138 -2.74 -7.73 -4.65
N ILE A 139 -2.45 -6.44 -4.51
CA ILE A 139 -1.46 -5.74 -5.33
C ILE A 139 -0.05 -6.26 -5.04
N ALA A 140 0.33 -6.37 -3.76
CA ALA A 140 1.67 -6.80 -3.38
C ALA A 140 2.02 -8.19 -3.92
N TYR A 141 1.10 -9.14 -3.83
CA TYR A 141 1.31 -10.48 -4.38
C TYR A 141 1.22 -10.53 -5.91
N ALA A 142 0.39 -9.72 -6.55
CA ALA A 142 0.38 -9.61 -8.01
C ALA A 142 1.76 -9.13 -8.54
N VAL A 143 2.34 -8.12 -7.88
CA VAL A 143 3.68 -7.62 -8.22
C VAL A 143 4.76 -8.65 -7.91
N SER A 144 4.72 -9.25 -6.72
CA SER A 144 5.73 -10.22 -6.27
C SER A 144 5.73 -11.47 -7.16
N TYR A 145 4.56 -11.95 -7.54
CA TYR A 145 4.43 -13.13 -8.38
C TYR A 145 5.02 -12.92 -9.78
N THR A 146 5.01 -11.69 -10.27
CA THR A 146 5.55 -11.37 -11.61
C THR A 146 7.05 -11.05 -11.59
N HIS A 147 7.63 -10.63 -10.46
CA HIS A 147 8.99 -10.12 -10.38
C HIS A 147 9.90 -10.78 -9.36
N LEU A 148 9.33 -11.39 -8.32
CA LEU A 148 10.09 -12.03 -7.25
C LEU A 148 9.91 -13.54 -7.37
N THR A 149 11.00 -14.26 -7.57
CA THR A 149 11.06 -15.66 -7.20
C THR A 149 11.08 -15.72 -5.67
N LEU A 150 9.91 -15.60 -5.05
CA LEU A 150 9.77 -15.96 -3.64
C LEU A 150 10.20 -17.42 -3.52
N PRO A 151 11.13 -17.77 -2.60
CA PRO A 151 11.44 -19.16 -2.37
C PRO A 151 10.12 -19.91 -2.11
N THR A 152 9.82 -20.87 -2.96
CA THR A 152 8.69 -21.78 -2.75
C THR A 152 9.02 -22.69 -1.58
N THR A 153 8.97 -22.15 -0.36
CA THR A 153 8.91 -23.00 0.82
C THR A 153 7.48 -23.49 0.97
N PRO A 154 7.27 -24.80 1.11
CA PRO A 154 5.93 -25.39 1.14
C PRO A 154 5.24 -25.18 2.50
N TYR A 155 5.30 -23.98 3.07
CA TYR A 155 4.64 -23.67 4.34
C TYR A 155 3.53 -22.67 4.10
N VAL A 156 2.36 -23.20 3.99
CA VAL A 156 1.11 -22.49 4.25
C VAL A 156 0.62 -22.91 5.63
#